data_15b19ff47eeeb8905e6c8b9be4f4c3cd
#
_entry.id   15b19ff47eeeb8905e6c8b9be4f4c3cd
#
_cell.length_a   1.000
_cell.length_b   1.000
_cell.length_c   1.000
_cell.angle_alpha   90.00
_cell.angle_beta   90.00
_cell.angle_gamma   90.00
#
_symmetry.space_group_name_H-M   'P 1'
#
loop_
_entity.id
_entity.type
_entity.pdbx_description
1 polymer ?
#
loop_
_entity_poly.entity_id
_entity_poly.type
_entity_poly.pdbx_seq_one_letter_code
_entity_poly.pdbx_strand_id
1 'polypeptide(L)'
;MRAIQSVSCLLLLGISMPVAARASIDVAATAACTGTVFVDRNGDGKRGRTERGLAGVAVSDGERLARSDGKGRYAFQAATPRSVFLIKPAGYEVPLRADGLPDTWTNLQPVAGPALRFGGVPASPGVGCRDFALRPAAATTSGALDVLVFGDPQLKSMVDASYYDLDIVAPVRQRKNAQLGITLGDLVNDDLSLFPALKAVDARLGLPWLHAPGNHDIDFDATHDDQSLDSFRHAFGPDTYAWEEAQANFIVLDDVIYLPGQKPQYIGGLRESQFAFLQAYLATASRSRLLVLSMHIHLYDAEPGVETFRKPDRERLFALLQPFPNVLVLSAHSHRQLNVFHDASTGWHGAKPLHEYNVGAACGTYWTGVKDAQGIPAATMNDGTPNGYARLHIENGQAQLRWFSARAPESFQIRLHGPRVLRRGEWPGVGLYANVFMGYADTPVEMRIDDGQWKPMKRVLQPDPAVLEQNILDDAAQQLRGYDRAPEAVPSTHLWRASLPTDLAVGPHKVQVRARLEGFGEATAETSYRLDIAAP
;
A
#
# COMPACT_ATOMS: atom_id res chain seq x y z
N MET A 1 -32.02 -55.89 -58.94
CA MET A 1 -32.32 -55.89 -60.38
C MET A 1 -32.17 -54.48 -60.90
N ARG A 2 -31.30 -54.37 -61.87
CA ARG A 2 -31.08 -53.28 -62.87
C ARG A 2 -31.09 -51.79 -62.44
N ALA A 3 -29.94 -51.23 -62.64
CA ALA A 3 -29.57 -49.80 -62.72
C ALA A 3 -30.24 -49.12 -63.92
N ILE A 4 -30.50 -47.82 -63.78
CA ILE A 4 -30.56 -46.89 -64.92
C ILE A 4 -29.75 -45.68 -64.53
N GLN A 5 -28.66 -45.46 -65.30
CA GLN A 5 -27.83 -44.25 -65.28
C GLN A 5 -28.55 -43.16 -66.08
N SER A 6 -28.58 -41.95 -65.55
CA SER A 6 -28.90 -40.75 -66.31
C SER A 6 -27.75 -39.81 -66.24
N VAL A 7 -27.15 -39.56 -67.38
CA VAL A 7 -26.09 -38.58 -67.61
C VAL A 7 -26.72 -37.18 -67.75
N SER A 8 -26.41 -36.24 -66.89
CA SER A 8 -26.79 -34.84 -67.08
C SER A 8 -25.52 -34.03 -67.30
N CYS A 9 -25.49 -33.42 -68.46
CA CYS A 9 -24.46 -32.50 -68.92
C CYS A 9 -24.61 -31.18 -68.18
N LEU A 10 -23.59 -30.75 -67.38
CA LEU A 10 -23.54 -29.44 -66.76
C LEU A 10 -22.76 -28.47 -67.68
N LEU A 11 -23.47 -27.47 -68.18
CA LEU A 11 -22.85 -26.26 -68.78
C LEU A 11 -22.19 -25.40 -67.67
N LEU A 12 -20.90 -25.22 -67.75
CA LEU A 12 -20.14 -24.27 -66.90
C LEU A 12 -20.31 -22.83 -67.52
N LEU A 13 -21.15 -22.04 -66.87
CA LEU A 13 -21.15 -20.58 -67.09
C LEU A 13 -20.04 -19.97 -66.17
N GLY A 14 -19.00 -19.47 -66.79
CA GLY A 14 -17.95 -18.69 -66.12
C GLY A 14 -18.48 -17.33 -65.66
N ILE A 15 -18.67 -17.18 -64.35
CA ILE A 15 -18.90 -15.87 -63.73
C ILE A 15 -17.54 -15.30 -63.30
N SER A 16 -17.03 -14.32 -64.05
CA SER A 16 -15.89 -13.49 -63.65
C SER A 16 -16.34 -12.53 -62.55
N MET A 17 -15.95 -12.80 -61.30
CA MET A 17 -16.07 -11.83 -60.21
C MET A 17 -15.01 -10.77 -60.36
N PRO A 18 -15.34 -9.47 -60.18
CA PRO A 18 -14.35 -8.44 -60.13
C PRO A 18 -13.49 -8.60 -58.89
N VAL A 19 -12.17 -8.60 -59.04
CA VAL A 19 -11.20 -8.52 -57.96
C VAL A 19 -11.40 -7.17 -57.24
N ALA A 20 -12.02 -7.20 -56.08
CA ALA A 20 -12.07 -6.01 -55.24
C ALA A 20 -10.64 -5.64 -54.85
N ALA A 21 -10.20 -4.48 -55.30
CA ALA A 21 -8.96 -3.87 -54.84
C ALA A 21 -9.03 -3.73 -53.31
N ARG A 22 -8.19 -4.48 -52.59
CA ARG A 22 -7.95 -4.22 -51.17
C ARG A 22 -7.37 -2.81 -51.06
N ALA A 23 -8.17 -1.89 -50.59
CA ALA A 23 -7.65 -0.62 -50.09
C ALA A 23 -6.64 -0.98 -48.98
N SER A 24 -5.38 -0.75 -49.25
CA SER A 24 -4.35 -0.71 -48.23
C SER A 24 -4.73 0.46 -47.31
N ILE A 25 -5.22 0.13 -46.10
CA ILE A 25 -5.30 1.11 -45.01
C ILE A 25 -3.83 1.45 -44.74
N ASP A 26 -3.39 2.60 -45.23
CA ASP A 26 -2.17 3.25 -44.80
C ASP A 26 -2.34 3.45 -43.27
N VAL A 27 -1.78 2.53 -42.47
CA VAL A 27 -1.55 2.76 -41.05
C VAL A 27 -0.57 3.92 -41.03
N ALA A 28 -1.09 5.14 -40.85
CA ALA A 28 -0.29 6.32 -40.63
C ALA A 28 0.80 5.93 -39.61
N ALA A 29 2.06 6.07 -40.00
CA ALA A 29 3.18 5.77 -39.13
C ALA A 29 2.99 6.59 -37.84
N THR A 30 2.59 5.93 -36.74
CA THR A 30 2.34 6.59 -35.46
C THR A 30 3.64 7.26 -35.05
N ALA A 31 3.61 8.59 -34.91
CA ALA A 31 4.78 9.38 -34.56
C ALA A 31 5.45 8.84 -33.31
N ALA A 32 6.73 8.52 -33.38
CA ALA A 32 7.49 8.05 -32.22
C ALA A 32 7.58 9.16 -31.18
N CYS A 33 7.15 8.88 -29.98
CA CYS A 33 7.36 9.73 -28.81
C CYS A 33 8.79 9.53 -28.32
N THR A 34 9.64 10.57 -28.38
CA THR A 34 11.07 10.49 -28.03
C THR A 34 11.41 11.47 -26.92
N GLY A 35 12.36 11.08 -26.06
CA GLY A 35 12.91 11.93 -25.01
C GLY A 35 14.35 11.53 -24.68
N THR A 36 14.96 12.23 -23.73
CA THR A 36 16.33 11.97 -23.29
C THR A 36 16.38 11.87 -21.77
N VAL A 37 17.05 10.85 -21.25
CA VAL A 37 17.46 10.82 -19.84
C VAL A 37 18.85 11.44 -19.77
N PHE A 38 19.07 12.41 -18.89
CA PHE A 38 20.34 13.15 -18.81
C PHE A 38 20.78 13.40 -17.38
N VAL A 39 22.08 13.67 -17.23
CA VAL A 39 22.67 14.06 -15.93
C VAL A 39 22.51 15.57 -15.76
N ASP A 40 21.60 15.96 -14.89
CA ASP A 40 21.36 17.35 -14.50
C ASP A 40 22.44 17.79 -13.49
N ARG A 41 23.37 18.64 -13.95
CA ARG A 41 24.51 19.09 -13.13
C ARG A 41 24.23 20.37 -12.37
N ASN A 42 23.40 21.23 -12.92
CA ASN A 42 23.09 22.54 -12.33
C ASN A 42 21.81 22.52 -11.48
N GLY A 43 21.01 21.45 -11.54
CA GLY A 43 19.82 21.25 -10.73
C GLY A 43 18.60 22.05 -11.23
N ASP A 44 18.59 22.49 -12.50
CA ASP A 44 17.47 23.26 -13.04
C ASP A 44 16.38 22.42 -13.72
N GLY A 45 16.57 21.09 -13.80
CA GLY A 45 15.66 20.14 -14.41
C GLY A 45 15.56 20.23 -15.94
N LYS A 46 16.43 21.03 -16.58
CA LYS A 46 16.44 21.27 -18.03
C LYS A 46 17.77 20.84 -18.64
N ARG A 47 17.71 20.17 -19.77
CA ARG A 47 18.91 19.71 -20.44
C ARG A 47 19.70 20.87 -21.07
N GLY A 48 20.82 21.21 -20.46
CA GLY A 48 21.80 22.16 -20.98
C GLY A 48 22.73 21.55 -22.04
N ARG A 49 23.45 22.41 -22.80
CA ARG A 49 24.38 21.97 -23.87
C ARG A 49 25.54 21.09 -23.38
N THR A 50 25.95 21.25 -22.13
CA THR A 50 27.06 20.53 -21.48
C THR A 50 26.61 19.30 -20.73
N GLU A 51 25.30 19.07 -20.62
CA GLU A 51 24.72 17.95 -19.91
C GLU A 51 24.56 16.74 -20.82
N ARG A 52 25.24 15.69 -20.42
CA ARG A 52 25.30 14.45 -21.20
C ARG A 52 24.10 13.57 -20.94
N GLY A 53 23.66 12.87 -21.99
CA GLY A 53 22.68 11.80 -21.84
C GLY A 53 23.22 10.66 -20.99
N LEU A 54 22.33 9.99 -20.27
CA LEU A 54 22.61 8.83 -19.44
C LEU A 54 22.06 7.57 -20.12
N ALA A 55 22.97 6.62 -20.44
CA ALA A 55 22.63 5.37 -21.11
C ALA A 55 22.09 4.31 -20.14
N GLY A 56 21.29 3.39 -20.66
CA GLY A 56 20.86 2.17 -19.95
C GLY A 56 19.73 2.37 -18.95
N VAL A 57 19.21 3.59 -18.81
CA VAL A 57 18.08 3.90 -17.91
C VAL A 57 16.78 3.39 -18.50
N ALA A 58 15.98 2.72 -17.70
CA ALA A 58 14.69 2.21 -18.12
C ALA A 58 13.62 3.32 -18.05
N VAL A 59 12.83 3.41 -19.12
CA VAL A 59 11.62 4.24 -19.21
C VAL A 59 10.49 3.32 -19.64
N SER A 60 9.30 3.49 -19.10
CA SER A 60 8.13 2.66 -19.41
C SER A 60 6.97 3.49 -19.94
N ASP A 61 6.09 2.85 -20.69
CA ASP A 61 4.80 3.37 -21.12
C ASP A 61 3.60 2.69 -20.38
N GLY A 62 3.90 1.98 -19.28
CA GLY A 62 2.92 1.23 -18.51
C GLY A 62 2.82 -0.26 -18.89
N GLU A 63 3.35 -0.64 -20.06
CA GLU A 63 3.39 -2.03 -20.54
C GLU A 63 4.79 -2.46 -20.96
N ARG A 64 5.47 -1.59 -21.70
CA ARG A 64 6.77 -1.86 -22.31
C ARG A 64 7.87 -1.08 -21.64
N LEU A 65 9.09 -1.60 -21.75
CA LEU A 65 10.30 -0.93 -21.32
C LEU A 65 11.15 -0.54 -22.51
N ALA A 66 11.58 0.72 -22.55
CA ALA A 66 12.66 1.20 -23.40
C ALA A 66 13.88 1.52 -22.54
N ARG A 67 15.09 1.21 -23.04
CA ARG A 67 16.33 1.64 -22.39
C ARG A 67 16.96 2.77 -23.19
N SER A 68 17.39 3.81 -22.50
CA SER A 68 18.11 4.92 -23.12
C SER A 68 19.41 4.46 -23.80
N ASP A 69 19.67 4.97 -24.99
CA ASP A 69 20.88 4.70 -25.80
C ASP A 69 22.14 5.39 -25.24
N GLY A 70 23.29 5.23 -25.90
CA GLY A 70 24.57 5.85 -25.51
C GLY A 70 24.53 7.39 -25.45
N LYS A 71 23.50 8.04 -25.99
CA LYS A 71 23.25 9.47 -25.91
C LYS A 71 22.11 9.83 -24.96
N GLY A 72 21.59 8.86 -24.22
CA GLY A 72 20.48 8.98 -23.28
C GLY A 72 19.10 9.00 -23.93
N ARG A 73 18.97 8.76 -25.24
CA ARG A 73 17.69 8.87 -25.96
C ARG A 73 16.86 7.60 -25.80
N TYR A 74 15.56 7.77 -25.65
CA TYR A 74 14.57 6.71 -25.64
C TYR A 74 13.40 7.04 -26.56
N ALA A 75 12.61 6.03 -26.98
CA ALA A 75 11.47 6.21 -27.85
C ALA A 75 10.38 5.17 -27.57
N PHE A 76 9.13 5.59 -27.68
CA PHE A 76 7.94 4.73 -27.71
C PHE A 76 7.08 5.07 -28.93
N GLN A 77 6.29 4.12 -29.39
CA GLN A 77 5.21 4.38 -30.33
C GLN A 77 3.98 4.86 -29.54
N ALA A 78 3.65 6.14 -29.62
CA ALA A 78 2.55 6.75 -28.88
C ALA A 78 1.25 6.67 -29.69
N ALA A 79 0.50 5.58 -29.55
CA ALA A 79 -0.76 5.38 -30.24
C ALA A 79 -2.01 5.56 -29.34
N THR A 80 -1.86 5.48 -28.01
CA THR A 80 -2.97 5.45 -27.05
C THR A 80 -2.68 6.36 -25.85
N PRO A 81 -3.71 6.86 -25.15
CA PRO A 81 -3.54 7.53 -23.87
C PRO A 81 -2.76 6.65 -22.87
N ARG A 82 -1.73 7.21 -22.22
CA ARG A 82 -0.90 6.50 -21.25
C ARG A 82 0.03 7.43 -20.49
N SER A 83 0.54 6.97 -19.36
CA SER A 83 1.65 7.63 -18.68
C SER A 83 2.98 7.08 -19.20
N VAL A 84 3.90 7.96 -19.56
CA VAL A 84 5.31 7.60 -19.83
C VAL A 84 6.13 8.04 -18.64
N PHE A 85 6.90 7.13 -18.07
CA PHE A 85 7.62 7.38 -16.83
C PHE A 85 9.01 6.75 -16.80
N LEU A 86 9.88 7.45 -16.09
CA LEU A 86 11.23 6.99 -15.77
C LEU A 86 11.16 5.99 -14.61
N ILE A 87 11.77 4.84 -14.74
CA ILE A 87 12.11 4.00 -13.59
C ILE A 87 13.38 4.58 -12.98
N LYS A 88 13.24 5.26 -11.83
CA LYS A 88 14.38 5.92 -11.17
C LYS A 88 15.45 4.88 -10.86
N PRO A 89 16.66 5.00 -11.44
CA PRO A 89 17.71 4.03 -11.21
C PRO A 89 18.40 4.24 -9.87
N ALA A 90 18.91 3.16 -9.28
CA ALA A 90 19.73 3.22 -8.07
C ALA A 90 20.98 4.11 -8.29
N GLY A 91 21.38 4.84 -7.24
CA GLY A 91 22.53 5.74 -7.28
C GLY A 91 22.23 7.12 -7.91
N TYR A 92 20.98 7.40 -8.21
CA TYR A 92 20.55 8.70 -8.70
C TYR A 92 19.38 9.25 -7.89
N GLU A 93 19.23 10.55 -7.92
CA GLU A 93 18.10 11.32 -7.39
C GLU A 93 17.33 11.93 -8.56
N VAL A 94 16.02 12.17 -8.35
CA VAL A 94 15.15 12.89 -9.26
C VAL A 94 14.74 14.23 -8.66
N PRO A 95 14.51 15.27 -9.48
CA PRO A 95 13.92 16.51 -9.01
C PRO A 95 12.53 16.25 -8.40
N LEU A 96 12.13 17.07 -7.46
CA LEU A 96 10.75 17.16 -7.00
C LEU A 96 10.03 18.28 -7.75
N ARG A 97 8.78 18.03 -8.09
CA ARG A 97 7.85 19.01 -8.66
C ARG A 97 7.43 20.02 -7.59
N ALA A 98 6.81 21.11 -8.00
CA ALA A 98 6.31 22.14 -7.07
C ALA A 98 5.27 21.59 -6.07
N ASP A 99 4.56 20.53 -6.42
CA ASP A 99 3.60 19.83 -5.56
C ASP A 99 4.23 18.72 -4.70
N GLY A 100 5.57 18.62 -4.68
CA GLY A 100 6.32 17.66 -3.87
C GLY A 100 6.50 16.27 -4.50
N LEU A 101 5.84 15.98 -5.63
CA LEU A 101 5.96 14.68 -6.28
C LEU A 101 7.29 14.52 -7.04
N PRO A 102 7.83 13.30 -7.16
CA PRO A 102 8.97 13.02 -8.02
C PRO A 102 8.69 13.37 -9.48
N ASP A 103 9.60 14.09 -10.14
CA ASP A 103 9.44 14.52 -11.51
C ASP A 103 9.86 13.44 -12.52
N THR A 104 9.18 12.29 -12.48
CA THR A 104 9.53 11.08 -13.23
C THR A 104 8.55 10.69 -14.34
N TRP A 105 7.49 11.46 -14.60
CA TRP A 105 6.44 11.02 -15.51
C TRP A 105 5.81 12.16 -16.32
N THR A 106 5.13 11.79 -17.41
CA THR A 106 4.25 12.65 -18.20
C THR A 106 3.07 11.83 -18.71
N ASN A 107 1.87 12.41 -18.68
CA ASN A 107 0.70 11.79 -19.28
C ASN A 107 0.60 12.19 -20.76
N LEU A 108 0.39 11.22 -21.63
CA LEU A 108 0.09 11.41 -23.05
C LEU A 108 -1.40 11.18 -23.25
N GLN A 109 -2.15 12.25 -23.50
CA GLN A 109 -3.59 12.24 -23.73
C GLN A 109 -3.89 12.95 -25.05
N PRO A 110 -3.65 12.31 -26.22
CA PRO A 110 -3.74 12.98 -27.52
C PRO A 110 -5.15 13.44 -27.88
N VAL A 111 -6.17 12.78 -27.32
CA VAL A 111 -7.59 13.11 -27.50
C VAL A 111 -8.26 13.23 -26.13
N ALA A 112 -9.40 13.92 -26.07
CA ALA A 112 -10.17 14.02 -24.84
C ALA A 112 -10.58 12.62 -24.34
N GLY A 113 -10.36 12.37 -23.05
CA GLY A 113 -10.87 11.20 -22.35
C GLY A 113 -12.38 11.31 -22.06
N PRO A 114 -12.94 10.37 -21.27
CA PRO A 114 -14.32 10.46 -20.82
C PRO A 114 -14.54 11.71 -19.95
N ALA A 115 -15.78 12.20 -19.93
CA ALA A 115 -16.15 13.30 -19.03
C ALA A 115 -16.38 12.74 -17.63
N LEU A 116 -15.32 12.68 -16.82
CA LEU A 116 -15.35 12.20 -15.45
C LEU A 116 -15.66 13.34 -14.47
N ARG A 117 -16.29 13.00 -13.35
CA ARG A 117 -16.69 13.96 -12.31
C ARG A 117 -15.50 14.81 -11.81
N PHE A 118 -14.34 14.21 -11.67
CA PHE A 118 -13.13 14.87 -11.17
C PHE A 118 -12.14 15.26 -12.29
N GLY A 119 -12.57 15.16 -13.55
CA GLY A 119 -11.91 15.71 -14.72
C GLY A 119 -11.00 14.74 -15.46
N GLY A 120 -10.46 13.69 -14.83
CA GLY A 120 -9.55 12.75 -15.45
C GLY A 120 -8.26 13.41 -15.99
N VAL A 121 -7.58 12.74 -16.93
CA VAL A 121 -6.41 13.30 -17.62
C VAL A 121 -6.86 14.28 -18.70
N PRO A 122 -6.48 15.56 -18.65
CA PRO A 122 -6.88 16.53 -19.66
C PRO A 122 -6.22 16.23 -21.02
N ALA A 123 -6.95 16.51 -22.09
CA ALA A 123 -6.40 16.38 -23.44
C ALA A 123 -5.17 17.28 -23.63
N SER A 124 -4.12 16.70 -24.19
CA SER A 124 -2.85 17.37 -24.45
C SER A 124 -2.37 17.06 -25.89
N PRO A 125 -3.10 17.49 -26.92
CA PRO A 125 -2.75 17.23 -28.32
C PRO A 125 -1.37 17.83 -28.63
N GLY A 126 -0.50 17.02 -29.25
CA GLY A 126 0.86 17.44 -29.61
C GLY A 126 1.88 17.36 -28.44
N VAL A 127 1.48 16.97 -27.24
CA VAL A 127 2.43 16.64 -26.17
C VAL A 127 3.08 15.29 -26.49
N GLY A 128 4.41 15.30 -26.54
CA GLY A 128 5.23 14.12 -26.74
C GLY A 128 5.91 13.65 -25.43
N CYS A 129 6.79 12.68 -25.55
CA CYS A 129 7.69 12.33 -24.47
C CYS A 129 8.59 13.52 -24.09
N ARG A 130 9.07 13.51 -22.86
CA ARG A 130 9.90 14.59 -22.32
C ARG A 130 11.30 14.10 -21.98
N ASP A 131 12.19 15.04 -21.73
CA ASP A 131 13.47 14.75 -21.12
C ASP A 131 13.32 14.54 -19.61
N PHE A 132 14.07 13.57 -19.06
CA PHE A 132 14.11 13.25 -17.63
C PHE A 132 15.48 13.59 -17.04
N ALA A 133 15.49 14.41 -16.00
CA ALA A 133 16.66 14.84 -15.28
C ALA A 133 17.02 13.85 -14.16
N LEU A 134 18.30 13.51 -14.04
CA LEU A 134 18.83 12.68 -12.97
C LEU A 134 20.09 13.31 -12.39
N ARG A 135 20.23 13.34 -11.07
CA ARG A 135 21.46 13.73 -10.39
C ARG A 135 22.10 12.51 -9.72
N PRO A 136 23.42 12.34 -9.76
CA PRO A 136 24.08 11.33 -8.96
C PRO A 136 23.72 11.53 -7.48
N ALA A 137 23.24 10.49 -6.83
CA ALA A 137 22.96 10.52 -5.41
C ALA A 137 24.24 10.72 -4.61
N ALA A 138 24.17 11.46 -3.51
CA ALA A 138 25.26 11.53 -2.57
C ALA A 138 25.54 10.13 -2.00
N ALA A 139 26.82 9.79 -1.83
CA ALA A 139 27.19 8.53 -1.21
C ALA A 139 26.62 8.50 0.23
N THR A 140 25.65 7.59 0.47
CA THR A 140 25.12 7.39 1.82
C THR A 140 26.17 6.65 2.64
N THR A 141 26.54 7.22 3.79
CA THR A 141 27.54 6.63 4.71
C THR A 141 27.00 5.40 5.46
N SER A 142 25.67 5.23 5.54
CA SER A 142 25.05 4.16 6.34
C SER A 142 24.84 2.85 5.59
N GLY A 143 24.81 2.85 4.27
CA GLY A 143 24.43 1.65 3.51
C GLY A 143 22.98 1.18 3.71
N ALA A 144 22.22 1.81 4.61
CA ALA A 144 20.84 1.50 4.94
C ALA A 144 19.85 2.45 4.24
N LEU A 145 18.62 1.99 4.06
CA LEU A 145 17.50 2.77 3.54
C LEU A 145 16.33 2.70 4.53
N ASP A 146 15.83 3.87 4.93
CA ASP A 146 14.63 4.01 5.75
C ASP A 146 13.49 4.57 4.91
N VAL A 147 12.36 3.86 4.91
CA VAL A 147 11.15 4.17 4.16
C VAL A 147 9.98 4.37 5.11
N LEU A 148 9.27 5.47 4.97
CA LEU A 148 7.98 5.67 5.64
C LEU A 148 6.90 4.95 4.83
N VAL A 149 6.04 4.21 5.51
CA VAL A 149 4.95 3.46 4.88
C VAL A 149 3.64 3.83 5.56
N PHE A 150 2.76 4.49 4.80
CA PHE A 150 1.45 4.90 5.27
C PHE A 150 0.38 4.06 4.57
N GLY A 151 -0.57 3.53 5.33
CA GLY A 151 -1.80 2.96 4.82
C GLY A 151 -2.94 3.95 5.01
N ASP A 152 -3.88 4.00 4.10
CA ASP A 152 -5.21 4.57 4.24
C ASP A 152 -5.26 5.93 4.99
N PRO A 153 -4.73 7.03 4.44
CA PRO A 153 -4.99 8.38 4.98
C PRO A 153 -6.47 8.76 4.93
N GLN A 154 -7.15 8.34 3.90
CA GLN A 154 -8.59 8.28 3.67
C GLN A 154 -9.36 9.54 4.08
N LEU A 155 -8.96 10.67 3.47
CA LEU A 155 -9.54 11.98 3.74
C LEU A 155 -10.97 12.08 3.21
N LYS A 156 -11.95 12.39 4.07
CA LYS A 156 -13.34 12.69 3.69
C LYS A 156 -13.57 14.20 3.53
N SER A 157 -12.69 15.01 4.11
CA SER A 157 -12.86 16.46 4.18
C SER A 157 -11.53 17.18 4.44
N MET A 158 -11.54 18.50 4.33
CA MET A 158 -10.41 19.35 4.75
C MET A 158 -10.13 19.26 6.26
N VAL A 159 -11.10 18.86 7.08
CA VAL A 159 -10.89 18.62 8.51
C VAL A 159 -10.01 17.39 8.70
N ASP A 160 -10.27 16.31 7.94
CA ASP A 160 -9.46 15.09 8.01
C ASP A 160 -8.05 15.34 7.48
N ALA A 161 -7.90 16.19 6.45
CA ALA A 161 -6.58 16.64 6.01
C ALA A 161 -5.80 17.33 7.14
N SER A 162 -6.49 18.08 8.00
CA SER A 162 -5.89 18.69 9.19
C SER A 162 -5.53 17.65 10.25
N TYR A 163 -6.36 16.63 10.47
CA TYR A 163 -6.05 15.53 11.37
C TYR A 163 -4.83 14.74 10.87
N TYR A 164 -4.80 14.39 9.60
CA TYR A 164 -3.67 13.70 8.98
C TYR A 164 -2.37 14.49 9.12
N ASP A 165 -2.41 15.80 8.87
CA ASP A 165 -1.24 16.65 9.07
C ASP A 165 -0.76 16.68 10.52
N LEU A 166 -1.66 16.96 11.47
CA LEU A 166 -1.31 17.16 12.88
C LEU A 166 -0.92 15.85 13.57
N ASP A 167 -1.57 14.77 13.21
CA ASP A 167 -1.44 13.49 13.91
C ASP A 167 -0.33 12.61 13.33
N ILE A 168 -0.15 12.64 12.02
CA ILE A 168 0.81 11.76 11.32
C ILE A 168 1.99 12.56 10.75
N VAL A 169 1.74 13.54 9.87
CA VAL A 169 2.81 14.15 9.06
C VAL A 169 3.69 15.09 9.89
N ALA A 170 3.12 15.95 10.72
CA ALA A 170 3.90 16.89 11.50
C ALA A 170 4.83 16.21 12.53
N PRO A 171 4.42 15.16 13.27
CA PRO A 171 5.32 14.39 14.14
C PRO A 171 6.43 13.67 13.37
N VAL A 172 6.10 13.07 12.20
CA VAL A 172 7.10 12.38 11.35
C VAL A 172 8.15 13.35 10.84
N ARG A 173 7.73 14.53 10.38
CA ARG A 173 8.62 15.58 9.88
C ARG A 173 9.70 16.00 10.88
N GLN A 174 9.40 15.95 12.16
CA GLN A 174 10.37 16.30 13.21
C GLN A 174 11.48 15.24 13.37
N ARG A 175 11.21 14.00 13.00
CA ARG A 175 12.13 12.85 13.17
C ARG A 175 13.20 12.73 12.09
N LYS A 176 13.03 13.31 10.91
CA LYS A 176 13.98 13.48 9.76
C LYS A 176 14.91 12.29 9.44
N ASN A 177 14.46 11.06 9.53
CA ASN A 177 15.31 9.88 9.39
C ASN A 177 14.84 8.89 8.31
N ALA A 178 14.12 9.36 7.30
CA ALA A 178 13.74 8.56 6.14
C ALA A 178 14.22 9.22 4.84
N GLN A 179 14.43 8.42 3.82
CA GLN A 179 14.87 8.84 2.49
C GLN A 179 13.78 8.71 1.44
N LEU A 180 12.74 7.93 1.72
CA LEU A 180 11.61 7.65 0.82
C LEU A 180 10.32 7.53 1.63
N GLY A 181 9.19 7.89 1.02
CA GLY A 181 7.86 7.61 1.56
C GLY A 181 6.98 6.88 0.56
N ILE A 182 6.07 6.06 1.05
CA ILE A 182 5.09 5.32 0.26
C ILE A 182 3.74 5.38 0.96
N THR A 183 2.68 5.72 0.21
CA THR A 183 1.29 5.54 0.64
C THR A 183 0.65 4.40 -0.16
N LEU A 184 -0.01 3.49 0.55
CA LEU A 184 -0.55 2.23 0.02
C LEU A 184 -2.03 2.32 -0.35
N GLY A 185 -2.46 3.43 -0.95
CA GLY A 185 -3.83 3.62 -1.42
C GLY A 185 -4.80 4.19 -0.40
N ASP A 186 -6.06 4.36 -0.83
CA ASP A 186 -7.12 5.04 -0.11
C ASP A 186 -6.67 6.39 0.43
N LEU A 187 -6.15 7.20 -0.50
CA LEU A 187 -5.62 8.54 -0.22
C LEU A 187 -6.75 9.46 0.26
N VAL A 188 -7.91 9.32 -0.38
CA VAL A 188 -9.15 10.01 -0.04
C VAL A 188 -10.28 9.00 0.12
N ASN A 189 -11.48 9.45 0.53
CA ASN A 189 -12.67 8.60 0.64
C ASN A 189 -13.71 9.03 -0.39
N ASP A 190 -13.55 8.59 -1.64
CA ASP A 190 -14.40 8.83 -2.82
C ASP A 190 -14.46 10.29 -3.33
N ASP A 191 -13.92 11.26 -2.61
CA ASP A 191 -13.86 12.66 -3.07
C ASP A 191 -12.46 13.01 -3.59
N LEU A 192 -12.21 12.74 -4.88
CA LEU A 192 -10.91 12.98 -5.49
C LEU A 192 -10.54 14.47 -5.58
N SER A 193 -11.47 15.39 -5.32
CA SER A 193 -11.17 16.82 -5.21
C SER A 193 -10.25 17.15 -4.03
N LEU A 194 -10.05 16.21 -3.09
CA LEU A 194 -9.13 16.33 -1.95
C LEU A 194 -7.68 15.94 -2.27
N PHE A 195 -7.37 15.37 -3.43
CA PHE A 195 -5.99 15.03 -3.84
C PHE A 195 -5.01 16.20 -3.69
N PRO A 196 -5.35 17.46 -4.08
CA PRO A 196 -4.44 18.59 -3.84
C PRO A 196 -4.14 18.85 -2.36
N ALA A 197 -5.12 18.64 -1.47
CA ALA A 197 -4.94 18.82 -0.04
C ALA A 197 -3.99 17.74 0.54
N LEU A 198 -4.19 16.48 0.17
CA LEU A 198 -3.30 15.39 0.56
C LEU A 198 -1.86 15.66 0.09
N LYS A 199 -1.65 15.96 -1.19
CA LYS A 199 -0.32 16.28 -1.74
C LYS A 199 0.37 17.42 -1.00
N ALA A 200 -0.38 18.47 -0.65
CA ALA A 200 0.15 19.61 0.10
C ALA A 200 0.61 19.21 1.51
N VAL A 201 -0.04 18.24 2.12
CA VAL A 201 0.37 17.69 3.43
C VAL A 201 1.60 16.82 3.28
N ASP A 202 1.61 15.86 2.34
CA ASP A 202 2.74 14.95 2.09
C ASP A 202 4.02 15.71 1.69
N ALA A 203 3.90 16.74 0.86
CA ALA A 203 5.01 17.59 0.42
C ALA A 203 5.79 18.23 1.59
N ARG A 204 5.18 18.39 2.77
CA ARG A 204 5.84 18.90 3.97
C ARG A 204 6.94 17.98 4.49
N LEU A 205 6.90 16.70 4.13
CA LEU A 205 7.94 15.75 4.52
C LEU A 205 9.25 15.99 3.77
N GLY A 206 9.19 16.61 2.58
CA GLY A 206 10.38 16.98 1.80
C GLY A 206 11.15 15.77 1.28
N LEU A 207 10.50 14.63 1.09
CA LEU A 207 11.04 13.38 0.60
C LEU A 207 10.38 13.01 -0.74
N PRO A 208 11.05 12.25 -1.62
CA PRO A 208 10.36 11.54 -2.68
C PRO A 208 9.25 10.68 -2.09
N TRP A 209 8.03 10.81 -2.63
CA TRP A 209 6.86 10.11 -2.11
C TRP A 209 6.17 9.33 -3.23
N LEU A 210 5.98 8.04 -3.02
CA LEU A 210 5.34 7.11 -3.94
C LEU A 210 3.89 6.89 -3.49
N HIS A 211 2.96 6.86 -4.44
CA HIS A 211 1.55 6.63 -4.15
C HIS A 211 1.05 5.42 -4.93
N ALA A 212 0.45 4.44 -4.26
CA ALA A 212 -0.43 3.46 -4.86
C ALA A 212 -1.87 4.00 -4.85
N PRO A 213 -2.71 3.68 -5.83
CA PRO A 213 -4.14 3.93 -5.72
C PRO A 213 -4.81 2.89 -4.82
N GLY A 214 -5.93 3.25 -4.18
CA GLY A 214 -6.83 2.35 -3.48
C GLY A 214 -8.24 2.38 -4.09
N ASN A 215 -9.15 1.59 -3.53
CA ASN A 215 -10.51 1.50 -4.06
C ASN A 215 -11.37 2.77 -3.82
N HIS A 216 -10.95 3.66 -2.95
CA HIS A 216 -11.58 4.97 -2.75
C HIS A 216 -10.93 6.10 -3.57
N ASP A 217 -9.90 5.79 -4.38
CA ASP A 217 -9.18 6.73 -5.23
C ASP A 217 -9.61 6.65 -6.71
N ILE A 218 -10.70 5.92 -7.01
CA ILE A 218 -11.15 5.65 -8.38
C ILE A 218 -12.26 6.60 -8.83
N ASP A 219 -12.35 6.84 -10.12
CA ASP A 219 -13.45 7.54 -10.76
C ASP A 219 -14.66 6.60 -10.89
N PHE A 220 -15.57 6.59 -9.91
CA PHE A 220 -16.75 5.69 -9.87
C PHE A 220 -17.75 5.94 -11.00
N ASP A 221 -17.60 7.00 -11.76
CA ASP A 221 -18.38 7.28 -12.96
C ASP A 221 -17.68 6.84 -14.27
N ALA A 222 -16.51 6.22 -14.17
CA ALA A 222 -15.87 5.56 -15.29
C ALA A 222 -16.71 4.36 -15.78
N THR A 223 -16.71 4.12 -17.09
CA THR A 223 -17.45 3.01 -17.70
C THR A 223 -16.60 1.76 -17.89
N HIS A 224 -15.29 1.88 -17.73
CA HIS A 224 -14.31 0.80 -17.89
C HIS A 224 -13.21 0.95 -16.84
N ASP A 225 -12.65 -0.17 -16.40
CA ASP A 225 -11.59 -0.24 -15.40
C ASP A 225 -10.32 0.54 -15.80
N ASP A 226 -9.91 0.51 -17.06
CA ASP A 226 -8.75 1.23 -17.58
C ASP A 226 -8.84 2.76 -17.46
N GLN A 227 -10.06 3.29 -17.29
CA GLN A 227 -10.36 4.71 -17.12
C GLN A 227 -10.63 5.08 -15.65
N SER A 228 -10.80 4.10 -14.77
CA SER A 228 -11.19 4.33 -13.37
C SER A 228 -10.15 5.10 -12.54
N LEU A 229 -8.92 5.21 -13.04
CA LEU A 229 -7.82 5.94 -12.39
C LEU A 229 -7.34 7.16 -13.19
N ASP A 230 -8.13 7.71 -14.10
CA ASP A 230 -7.69 8.86 -14.88
C ASP A 230 -7.49 10.11 -14.02
N SER A 231 -8.34 10.36 -13.01
CA SER A 231 -8.14 11.46 -12.06
C SER A 231 -6.93 11.21 -11.14
N PHE A 232 -6.68 9.98 -10.71
CA PHE A 232 -5.47 9.61 -9.99
C PHE A 232 -4.23 9.83 -10.86
N ARG A 233 -4.21 9.32 -12.10
CA ARG A 233 -3.08 9.50 -13.05
C ARG A 233 -2.80 10.97 -13.34
N HIS A 234 -3.83 11.80 -13.39
CA HIS A 234 -3.66 13.23 -13.52
C HIS A 234 -2.95 13.86 -12.32
N ALA A 235 -3.32 13.43 -11.11
CA ALA A 235 -2.81 14.00 -9.87
C ALA A 235 -1.42 13.47 -9.45
N PHE A 236 -1.19 12.15 -9.60
CA PHE A 236 -0.03 11.44 -9.03
C PHE A 236 0.87 10.76 -10.09
N GLY A 237 0.44 10.67 -11.33
CA GLY A 237 1.18 9.99 -12.40
C GLY A 237 0.75 8.53 -12.59
N PRO A 238 1.68 7.65 -13.00
CA PRO A 238 1.34 6.27 -13.29
C PRO A 238 0.79 5.55 -12.06
N ASP A 239 -0.21 4.70 -12.28
CA ASP A 239 -0.80 3.84 -11.26
C ASP A 239 0.03 2.57 -11.00
N THR A 240 0.88 2.19 -11.95
CA THR A 240 1.75 1.01 -11.90
C THR A 240 3.13 1.39 -12.40
N TYR A 241 4.14 1.29 -11.52
CA TYR A 241 5.50 1.71 -11.84
C TYR A 241 6.55 1.06 -10.93
N ALA A 242 7.83 1.30 -11.21
CA ALA A 242 8.94 0.83 -10.38
C ALA A 242 9.89 1.99 -10.00
N TRP A 243 10.61 1.77 -8.91
CA TRP A 243 11.59 2.69 -8.35
C TRP A 243 12.74 1.89 -7.74
N GLU A 244 13.99 2.26 -8.08
CA GLU A 244 15.15 1.51 -7.61
C GLU A 244 16.01 2.34 -6.65
N GLU A 245 16.33 1.71 -5.51
CA GLU A 245 17.36 2.16 -4.58
C GLU A 245 18.51 1.14 -4.53
N ALA A 246 19.62 1.52 -3.91
CA ALA A 246 20.77 0.61 -3.80
C ALA A 246 20.41 -0.65 -3.01
N GLN A 247 19.51 -0.54 -2.03
CA GLN A 247 19.12 -1.60 -1.10
C GLN A 247 17.91 -2.41 -1.59
N ALA A 248 17.03 -1.78 -2.38
CA ALA A 248 15.76 -2.40 -2.78
C ALA A 248 15.27 -1.93 -4.16
N ASN A 249 14.47 -2.78 -4.78
CA ASN A 249 13.63 -2.45 -5.92
C ASN A 249 12.18 -2.39 -5.45
N PHE A 250 11.52 -1.25 -5.63
CA PHE A 250 10.11 -1.06 -5.30
C PHE A 250 9.27 -1.17 -6.56
N ILE A 251 8.15 -1.86 -6.45
CA ILE A 251 7.10 -1.90 -7.47
C ILE A 251 5.83 -1.39 -6.80
N VAL A 252 5.25 -0.36 -7.35
CA VAL A 252 3.92 0.14 -6.96
C VAL A 252 2.92 -0.40 -7.98
N LEU A 253 1.85 -1.01 -7.49
CA LEU A 253 0.80 -1.63 -8.30
C LEU A 253 -0.56 -1.01 -7.97
N ASP A 254 -1.29 -0.67 -9.02
CA ASP A 254 -2.73 -0.66 -8.93
C ASP A 254 -3.23 -2.10 -8.90
N ASP A 255 -3.90 -2.45 -7.85
CA ASP A 255 -4.45 -3.79 -7.67
C ASP A 255 -5.97 -3.78 -7.46
N VAL A 256 -6.61 -2.69 -7.84
CA VAL A 256 -8.05 -2.52 -7.80
C VAL A 256 -8.63 -2.74 -9.20
N ILE A 257 -9.35 -3.82 -9.40
CA ILE A 257 -10.13 -4.04 -10.61
C ILE A 257 -11.53 -3.47 -10.38
N TYR A 258 -11.83 -2.35 -11.05
CA TYR A 258 -13.14 -1.72 -10.97
C TYR A 258 -14.16 -2.46 -11.82
N LEU A 259 -15.33 -2.72 -11.25
CA LEU A 259 -16.43 -3.48 -11.86
C LEU A 259 -17.69 -2.59 -11.99
N PRO A 260 -17.74 -1.70 -12.98
CA PRO A 260 -18.84 -0.74 -13.10
C PRO A 260 -20.20 -1.43 -13.15
N GLY A 261 -21.15 -0.96 -12.35
CA GLY A 261 -22.50 -1.50 -12.27
C GLY A 261 -22.65 -2.84 -11.56
N GLN A 262 -21.59 -3.41 -11.01
CA GLN A 262 -21.63 -4.66 -10.23
C GLN A 262 -21.66 -4.39 -8.72
N LYS A 263 -21.88 -5.44 -7.92
CA LYS A 263 -21.73 -5.47 -6.48
C LYS A 263 -20.99 -6.75 -6.07
N PRO A 264 -19.81 -6.66 -5.44
CA PRO A 264 -19.06 -5.42 -5.15
C PRO A 264 -18.64 -4.67 -6.43
N GLN A 265 -18.38 -3.38 -6.30
CA GLN A 265 -17.96 -2.54 -7.43
C GLN A 265 -16.48 -2.69 -7.79
N TYR A 266 -15.74 -3.44 -7.01
CA TYR A 266 -14.32 -3.74 -7.25
C TYR A 266 -13.94 -5.09 -6.61
N ILE A 267 -12.80 -5.60 -7.05
CA ILE A 267 -12.11 -6.77 -6.47
C ILE A 267 -10.60 -6.56 -6.63
N GLY A 268 -9.81 -7.12 -5.74
CA GLY A 268 -8.36 -7.18 -5.91
C GLY A 268 -7.96 -7.99 -7.14
N GLY A 269 -6.99 -7.52 -7.91
CA GLY A 269 -6.52 -8.19 -9.11
C GLY A 269 -5.60 -7.32 -9.95
N LEU A 270 -5.12 -7.84 -11.06
CA LEU A 270 -4.21 -7.13 -11.97
C LEU A 270 -4.69 -7.24 -13.41
N ARG A 271 -4.49 -6.17 -14.18
CA ARG A 271 -4.74 -6.11 -15.63
C ARG A 271 -3.61 -6.79 -16.41
N GLU A 272 -3.90 -7.21 -17.63
CA GLU A 272 -2.89 -7.80 -18.53
C GLU A 272 -1.73 -6.85 -18.85
N SER A 273 -2.01 -5.55 -18.96
CA SER A 273 -0.98 -4.51 -19.15
C SER A 273 0.03 -4.47 -17.99
N GLN A 274 -0.46 -4.64 -16.76
CA GLN A 274 0.38 -4.67 -15.56
C GLN A 274 1.23 -5.96 -15.51
N PHE A 275 0.68 -7.09 -15.92
CA PHE A 275 1.47 -8.32 -16.07
C PHE A 275 2.54 -8.17 -17.15
N ALA A 276 2.25 -7.50 -18.27
CA ALA A 276 3.26 -7.19 -19.29
C ALA A 276 4.38 -6.31 -18.74
N PHE A 277 4.05 -5.26 -18.00
CA PHE A 277 5.03 -4.42 -17.30
C PHE A 277 5.86 -5.22 -16.29
N LEU A 278 5.22 -6.04 -15.42
CA LEU A 278 5.90 -6.85 -14.42
C LEU A 278 6.88 -7.83 -15.09
N GLN A 279 6.48 -8.53 -16.14
CA GLN A 279 7.35 -9.45 -16.87
C GLN A 279 8.56 -8.72 -17.46
N ALA A 280 8.34 -7.57 -18.10
CA ALA A 280 9.41 -6.78 -18.71
C ALA A 280 10.38 -6.23 -17.65
N TYR A 281 9.88 -5.71 -16.54
CA TYR A 281 10.71 -5.15 -15.47
C TYR A 281 11.48 -6.23 -14.71
N LEU A 282 10.80 -7.28 -14.24
CA LEU A 282 11.40 -8.34 -13.43
C LEU A 282 12.45 -9.15 -14.21
N ALA A 283 12.35 -9.22 -15.54
CA ALA A 283 13.39 -9.83 -16.38
C ALA A 283 14.75 -9.11 -16.28
N THR A 284 14.76 -7.84 -15.87
CA THR A 284 15.96 -7.00 -15.81
C THR A 284 16.28 -6.48 -14.40
N ALA A 285 15.36 -6.63 -13.46
CA ALA A 285 15.53 -6.19 -12.07
C ALA A 285 16.64 -6.98 -11.36
N SER A 286 17.40 -6.31 -10.50
CA SER A 286 18.46 -6.94 -9.71
C SER A 286 17.89 -7.90 -8.68
N ARG A 287 18.27 -9.17 -8.76
CA ARG A 287 17.87 -10.20 -7.78
C ARG A 287 18.64 -10.17 -6.47
N SER A 288 19.71 -9.39 -6.40
CA SER A 288 20.51 -9.23 -5.17
C SER A 288 19.91 -8.21 -4.20
N ARG A 289 18.95 -7.39 -4.67
CA ARG A 289 18.25 -6.41 -3.85
C ARG A 289 16.96 -7.01 -3.30
N LEU A 290 16.48 -6.45 -2.19
CA LEU A 290 15.12 -6.73 -1.73
C LEU A 290 14.12 -6.26 -2.80
N LEU A 291 13.15 -7.09 -3.14
CA LEU A 291 12.02 -6.71 -3.98
C LEU A 291 10.83 -6.36 -3.08
N VAL A 292 10.37 -5.11 -3.11
CA VAL A 292 9.24 -4.64 -2.33
C VAL A 292 8.07 -4.37 -3.26
N LEU A 293 6.96 -5.09 -3.10
CA LEU A 293 5.70 -4.78 -3.75
C LEU A 293 4.90 -3.89 -2.82
N SER A 294 4.36 -2.81 -3.36
CA SER A 294 3.50 -1.85 -2.65
C SER A 294 2.17 -1.75 -3.40
N MET A 295 1.10 -2.15 -2.74
CA MET A 295 -0.24 -2.27 -3.31
C MET A 295 -1.29 -1.96 -2.24
N HIS A 296 -2.54 -1.85 -2.61
CA HIS A 296 -3.59 -1.51 -1.66
C HIS A 296 -4.28 -2.75 -1.09
N ILE A 297 -4.94 -3.54 -1.93
CA ILE A 297 -5.70 -4.71 -1.51
C ILE A 297 -4.74 -5.87 -1.19
N HIS A 298 -4.95 -6.49 -0.04
CA HIS A 298 -4.10 -7.60 0.41
C HIS A 298 -4.34 -8.89 -0.40
N LEU A 299 -3.30 -9.71 -0.49
CA LEU A 299 -3.30 -10.97 -1.27
C LEU A 299 -3.97 -12.16 -0.56
N TYR A 300 -4.27 -12.05 0.73
CA TYR A 300 -4.95 -13.10 1.49
C TYR A 300 -6.47 -12.88 1.49
N ASP A 301 -7.24 -13.94 1.67
CA ASP A 301 -8.68 -13.85 1.83
C ASP A 301 -9.02 -13.51 3.29
N ALA A 302 -9.63 -12.32 3.51
CA ALA A 302 -9.94 -11.81 4.85
C ALA A 302 -11.01 -12.65 5.55
N GLU A 303 -11.92 -13.25 4.78
CA GLU A 303 -13.00 -14.09 5.27
C GLU A 303 -13.03 -15.42 4.51
N PRO A 304 -13.26 -16.56 5.20
CA PRO A 304 -13.33 -17.86 4.55
C PRO A 304 -14.43 -17.91 3.47
N GLY A 305 -14.05 -18.23 2.24
CA GLY A 305 -14.97 -18.35 1.11
C GLY A 305 -15.35 -17.04 0.42
N VAL A 306 -14.77 -15.93 0.83
CA VAL A 306 -14.89 -14.62 0.16
C VAL A 306 -13.56 -14.30 -0.50
N GLU A 307 -13.53 -14.29 -1.83
CA GLU A 307 -12.34 -13.94 -2.60
C GLU A 307 -12.10 -12.42 -2.49
N THR A 308 -11.01 -12.04 -1.85
CA THR A 308 -10.59 -10.63 -1.72
C THR A 308 -9.75 -10.20 -2.92
N PHE A 309 -8.90 -11.09 -3.41
CA PHE A 309 -8.03 -10.88 -4.55
C PHE A 309 -8.18 -12.03 -5.54
N ARG A 310 -8.39 -11.74 -6.83
CA ARG A 310 -8.59 -12.77 -7.85
C ARG A 310 -7.49 -13.82 -7.82
N LYS A 311 -7.85 -15.04 -7.50
CA LYS A 311 -6.90 -16.14 -7.30
C LYS A 311 -5.98 -16.40 -8.51
N PRO A 312 -6.45 -16.39 -9.77
CA PRO A 312 -5.58 -16.57 -10.93
C PRO A 312 -4.52 -15.48 -11.06
N ASP A 313 -4.86 -14.23 -10.71
CA ASP A 313 -3.93 -13.10 -10.77
C ASP A 313 -2.89 -13.21 -9.66
N ARG A 314 -3.32 -13.59 -8.45
CA ARG A 314 -2.42 -13.85 -7.31
C ARG A 314 -1.42 -14.97 -7.63
N GLU A 315 -1.89 -16.09 -8.16
CA GLU A 315 -1.02 -17.22 -8.53
C GLU A 315 -0.02 -16.83 -9.63
N ARG A 316 -0.46 -16.06 -10.61
CA ARG A 316 0.41 -15.55 -11.67
C ARG A 316 1.44 -14.54 -11.14
N LEU A 317 1.04 -13.66 -10.23
CA LEU A 317 1.94 -12.74 -9.54
C LEU A 317 2.98 -13.52 -8.74
N PHE A 318 2.58 -14.50 -7.94
CA PHE A 318 3.48 -15.35 -7.18
C PHE A 318 4.50 -16.07 -8.09
N ALA A 319 4.08 -16.58 -9.24
CA ALA A 319 4.99 -17.23 -10.19
C ALA A 319 6.05 -16.25 -10.73
N LEU A 320 5.72 -14.98 -10.96
CA LEU A 320 6.67 -13.95 -11.39
C LEU A 320 7.66 -13.55 -10.29
N LEU A 321 7.24 -13.60 -9.03
CA LEU A 321 8.06 -13.22 -7.88
C LEU A 321 8.98 -14.36 -7.39
N GLN A 322 8.58 -15.61 -7.62
CA GLN A 322 9.30 -16.81 -7.14
C GLN A 322 10.83 -16.82 -7.45
N PRO A 323 11.32 -16.30 -8.60
CA PRO A 323 12.76 -16.26 -8.87
C PRO A 323 13.56 -15.29 -7.99
N PHE A 324 12.90 -14.46 -7.18
CA PHE A 324 13.57 -13.48 -6.33
C PHE A 324 13.76 -14.06 -4.91
N PRO A 325 15.00 -14.06 -4.37
CA PRO A 325 15.28 -14.71 -3.09
C PRO A 325 14.73 -13.93 -1.87
N ASN A 326 14.53 -12.61 -2.02
CA ASN A 326 14.05 -11.74 -0.98
C ASN A 326 12.93 -10.87 -1.53
N VAL A 327 11.70 -11.13 -1.10
CA VAL A 327 10.49 -10.40 -1.49
C VAL A 327 9.72 -10.01 -0.24
N LEU A 328 9.20 -8.79 -0.22
CA LEU A 328 8.29 -8.26 0.78
C LEU A 328 7.08 -7.67 0.06
N VAL A 329 5.88 -8.00 0.52
CA VAL A 329 4.64 -7.35 0.08
C VAL A 329 4.17 -6.40 1.18
N LEU A 330 3.85 -5.18 0.79
CA LEU A 330 3.20 -4.18 1.63
C LEU A 330 1.80 -3.94 1.08
N SER A 331 0.80 -4.21 1.88
CA SER A 331 -0.62 -3.98 1.57
C SER A 331 -1.29 -3.15 2.67
N ALA A 332 -2.55 -2.73 2.47
CA ALA A 332 -3.33 -1.91 3.38
C ALA A 332 -4.81 -2.33 3.36
N HIS A 333 -5.78 -1.43 3.12
CA HIS A 333 -7.20 -1.71 2.88
C HIS A 333 -7.99 -2.23 4.09
N SER A 334 -7.44 -3.14 4.88
CA SER A 334 -8.19 -3.80 5.97
C SER A 334 -8.36 -2.94 7.22
N HIS A 335 -7.63 -1.84 7.35
CA HIS A 335 -7.52 -1.02 8.56
C HIS A 335 -7.16 -1.86 9.80
N ARG A 336 -6.24 -2.82 9.63
CA ARG A 336 -5.74 -3.73 10.67
C ARG A 336 -4.25 -3.93 10.54
N GLN A 337 -3.61 -4.33 11.61
CA GLN A 337 -2.22 -4.79 11.60
C GLN A 337 -2.18 -6.31 11.39
N LEU A 338 -1.61 -6.74 10.28
CA LEU A 338 -1.50 -8.18 10.00
C LEU A 338 -0.13 -8.51 9.41
N ASN A 339 0.51 -9.55 9.96
CA ASN A 339 1.64 -10.21 9.34
C ASN A 339 1.16 -11.54 8.78
N VAL A 340 1.21 -11.68 7.47
CA VAL A 340 0.79 -12.89 6.74
C VAL A 340 2.00 -13.51 6.06
N PHE A 341 2.12 -14.82 6.14
CA PHE A 341 3.22 -15.57 5.54
C PHE A 341 2.62 -16.57 4.55
N HIS A 342 2.74 -16.25 3.27
CA HIS A 342 2.27 -17.12 2.20
C HIS A 342 3.20 -18.29 2.00
N ASP A 343 2.62 -19.47 1.85
CA ASP A 343 3.31 -20.73 1.59
C ASP A 343 2.58 -21.55 0.50
N ALA A 344 2.90 -22.82 0.37
CA ALA A 344 2.29 -23.70 -0.62
C ALA A 344 0.75 -23.82 -0.47
N SER A 345 0.20 -23.63 0.73
CA SER A 345 -1.24 -23.68 0.99
C SER A 345 -1.98 -22.50 0.37
N THR A 346 -1.29 -21.37 0.20
CA THR A 346 -1.82 -20.15 -0.44
C THR A 346 -1.39 -19.99 -1.90
N GLY A 347 -0.63 -20.96 -2.45
CA GLY A 347 -0.12 -20.95 -3.82
C GLY A 347 1.28 -20.36 -3.99
N TRP A 348 1.97 -20.00 -2.90
CA TRP A 348 3.36 -19.56 -2.95
C TRP A 348 4.33 -20.75 -2.89
N HIS A 349 5.21 -20.87 -3.89
CA HIS A 349 6.18 -21.96 -4.01
C HIS A 349 7.65 -21.49 -3.99
N GLY A 350 7.91 -20.31 -3.42
CA GLY A 350 9.26 -19.81 -3.23
C GLY A 350 10.03 -20.59 -2.15
N ALA A 351 11.35 -20.38 -2.09
CA ALA A 351 12.23 -21.09 -1.15
C ALA A 351 11.96 -20.77 0.34
N LYS A 352 11.34 -19.64 0.61
CA LYS A 352 10.93 -19.18 1.94
C LYS A 352 9.48 -18.71 1.87
N PRO A 353 8.72 -18.71 2.97
CA PRO A 353 7.43 -18.04 3.02
C PRO A 353 7.53 -16.59 2.54
N LEU A 354 6.58 -16.13 1.74
CA LEU A 354 6.48 -14.75 1.32
C LEU A 354 5.82 -13.95 2.43
N HIS A 355 6.53 -12.98 2.97
CA HIS A 355 5.97 -12.08 3.98
C HIS A 355 5.14 -10.99 3.29
N GLU A 356 3.86 -10.93 3.63
CA GLU A 356 2.98 -9.81 3.39
C GLU A 356 2.69 -9.11 4.72
N TYR A 357 3.00 -7.82 4.78
CA TYR A 357 2.63 -6.99 5.90
C TYR A 357 1.48 -6.07 5.49
N ASN A 358 0.30 -6.32 6.05
CA ASN A 358 -0.83 -5.44 5.92
C ASN A 358 -0.70 -4.31 6.94
N VAL A 359 -0.41 -3.12 6.43
CA VAL A 359 -0.08 -1.94 7.22
C VAL A 359 -1.36 -1.34 7.79
N GLY A 360 -1.35 -1.03 9.07
CA GLY A 360 -2.46 -0.33 9.70
C GLY A 360 -2.71 1.07 9.10
N ALA A 361 -3.94 1.53 9.21
CA ALA A 361 -4.39 2.77 8.60
C ALA A 361 -3.89 4.01 9.35
N ALA A 362 -3.44 5.02 8.61
CA ALA A 362 -3.12 6.34 9.15
C ALA A 362 -4.36 7.05 9.69
N CYS A 363 -5.53 6.85 9.05
CA CYS A 363 -6.83 7.33 9.54
C CYS A 363 -7.40 6.46 10.68
N GLY A 364 -6.75 5.34 11.01
CA GLY A 364 -7.30 4.34 11.94
C GLY A 364 -8.63 3.79 11.41
N THR A 365 -9.72 4.01 12.14
CA THR A 365 -11.07 3.77 11.64
C THR A 365 -11.74 5.08 11.24
N TYR A 366 -11.33 5.61 10.05
CA TYR A 366 -11.99 6.73 9.38
C TYR A 366 -12.02 8.04 10.19
N TRP A 367 -10.98 8.34 11.00
CA TRP A 367 -10.92 9.54 11.84
C TRP A 367 -12.09 9.62 12.83
N THR A 368 -12.47 8.49 13.43
CA THR A 368 -13.57 8.39 14.39
C THR A 368 -13.07 8.25 15.84
N GLY A 369 -14.01 8.32 16.80
CA GLY A 369 -13.75 8.11 18.22
C GLY A 369 -13.54 9.40 19.01
N VAL A 370 -13.23 9.23 20.30
CA VAL A 370 -13.12 10.33 21.26
C VAL A 370 -12.03 11.31 20.84
N LYS A 371 -12.36 12.61 20.82
CA LYS A 371 -11.41 13.68 20.51
C LYS A 371 -10.56 14.06 21.70
N ASP A 372 -9.28 14.31 21.47
CA ASP A 372 -8.36 14.86 22.45
C ASP A 372 -8.56 16.37 22.68
N ALA A 373 -7.68 16.99 23.47
CA ALA A 373 -7.73 18.42 23.77
C ALA A 373 -7.49 19.31 22.54
N GLN A 374 -6.87 18.81 21.48
CA GLN A 374 -6.65 19.47 20.21
C GLN A 374 -7.82 19.25 19.23
N GLY A 375 -8.81 18.43 19.61
CA GLY A 375 -9.94 18.07 18.78
C GLY A 375 -9.65 16.97 17.77
N ILE A 376 -8.53 16.25 17.90
CA ILE A 376 -8.13 15.15 17.02
C ILE A 376 -8.76 13.85 17.53
N PRO A 377 -9.47 13.06 16.69
CA PRO A 377 -10.05 11.78 17.09
C PRO A 377 -8.99 10.76 17.51
N ALA A 378 -9.32 9.85 18.43
CA ALA A 378 -8.44 8.77 18.85
C ALA A 378 -8.12 7.79 17.71
N ALA A 379 -9.02 7.67 16.74
CA ALA A 379 -8.86 6.89 15.51
C ALA A 379 -8.25 5.49 15.71
N THR A 380 -8.64 4.80 16.78
CA THR A 380 -8.18 3.43 17.04
C THR A 380 -8.81 2.48 16.01
N MET A 381 -7.99 1.64 15.40
CA MET A 381 -8.45 0.59 14.49
C MET A 381 -9.32 -0.44 15.22
N ASN A 382 -10.19 -1.12 14.49
CA ASN A 382 -11.16 -2.05 15.07
C ASN A 382 -10.54 -3.33 15.66
N ASP A 383 -9.27 -3.65 15.33
CA ASP A 383 -8.45 -4.70 15.96
C ASP A 383 -7.78 -4.25 17.27
N GLY A 384 -7.96 -2.99 17.63
CA GLY A 384 -7.41 -2.38 18.84
C GLY A 384 -6.07 -1.68 18.66
N THR A 385 -5.47 -1.66 17.48
CA THR A 385 -4.24 -0.89 17.25
C THR A 385 -4.56 0.61 17.12
N PRO A 386 -3.85 1.52 17.78
CA PRO A 386 -3.96 2.95 17.50
C PRO A 386 -3.58 3.27 16.06
N ASN A 387 -4.16 4.31 15.47
CA ASN A 387 -3.72 4.81 14.18
C ASN A 387 -2.23 5.21 14.20
N GLY A 388 -1.62 5.28 13.02
CA GLY A 388 -0.20 5.55 12.94
C GLY A 388 0.39 5.29 11.56
N TYR A 389 1.64 4.86 11.54
CA TYR A 389 2.36 4.54 10.31
C TYR A 389 3.43 3.48 10.57
N ALA A 390 3.88 2.81 9.51
CA ALA A 390 5.01 1.91 9.58
C ALA A 390 6.29 2.57 9.07
N ARG A 391 7.42 2.06 9.51
CA ARG A 391 8.75 2.31 8.96
C ARG A 391 9.36 0.99 8.52
N LEU A 392 9.84 0.97 7.29
CA LEU A 392 10.63 -0.11 6.72
C LEU A 392 12.10 0.31 6.72
N HIS A 393 12.92 -0.38 7.49
CA HIS A 393 14.38 -0.24 7.48
C HIS A 393 14.98 -1.38 6.66
N ILE A 394 15.82 -1.05 5.69
CA ILE A 394 16.46 -2.02 4.80
C ILE A 394 17.97 -1.87 4.90
N GLU A 395 18.63 -2.90 5.41
CA GLU A 395 20.07 -2.96 5.51
C GLU A 395 20.57 -4.38 5.15
N ASN A 396 21.64 -4.49 4.37
CA ASN A 396 22.24 -5.77 3.97
C ASN A 396 21.25 -6.78 3.38
N GLY A 397 20.23 -6.30 2.63
CA GLY A 397 19.18 -7.12 2.02
C GLY A 397 18.14 -7.66 3.00
N GLN A 398 18.16 -7.22 4.26
CA GLN A 398 17.18 -7.55 5.28
C GLN A 398 16.20 -6.38 5.46
N ALA A 399 14.92 -6.72 5.59
CA ALA A 399 13.84 -5.79 5.89
C ALA A 399 13.47 -5.88 7.38
N GLN A 400 13.34 -4.74 8.04
CA GLN A 400 12.81 -4.64 9.40
C GLN A 400 11.64 -3.67 9.40
N LEU A 401 10.48 -4.16 9.84
CA LEU A 401 9.26 -3.38 9.93
C LEU A 401 8.98 -2.96 11.37
N ARG A 402 8.53 -1.72 11.56
CA ARG A 402 8.17 -1.18 12.86
C ARG A 402 6.94 -0.28 12.76
N TRP A 403 5.99 -0.48 13.65
CA TRP A 403 4.82 0.39 13.79
C TRP A 403 5.09 1.55 14.73
N PHE A 404 4.56 2.71 14.38
CA PHE A 404 4.58 3.93 15.19
C PHE A 404 3.16 4.41 15.38
N SER A 405 2.63 4.24 16.59
CA SER A 405 1.32 4.79 16.96
C SER A 405 1.37 6.30 17.01
N ALA A 406 0.36 6.96 16.42
CA ALA A 406 0.20 8.39 16.52
C ALA A 406 0.12 8.84 17.98
N ARG A 407 0.68 10.02 18.29
CA ARG A 407 0.65 10.66 19.62
C ARG A 407 1.26 9.83 20.75
N ALA A 408 1.98 8.77 20.43
CA ALA A 408 2.61 7.87 21.40
C ALA A 408 4.14 7.84 21.24
N PRO A 409 4.88 7.51 22.32
CA PRO A 409 6.32 7.28 22.21
C PRO A 409 6.61 6.03 21.37
N GLU A 410 7.78 5.95 20.75
CA GLU A 410 8.19 4.82 19.92
C GLU A 410 8.19 3.46 20.68
N SER A 411 8.34 3.49 22.00
CA SER A 411 8.27 2.32 22.87
C SER A 411 6.86 1.75 23.04
N PHE A 412 5.81 2.49 22.64
CA PHE A 412 4.43 2.04 22.78
C PHE A 412 4.07 1.01 21.72
N GLN A 413 4.41 -0.24 21.99
CA GLN A 413 4.17 -1.39 21.10
C GLN A 413 3.14 -2.37 21.66
N ILE A 414 2.73 -2.19 22.91
CA ILE A 414 1.79 -3.08 23.61
C ILE A 414 0.79 -2.21 24.37
N ARG A 415 -0.50 -2.47 24.17
CA ARG A 415 -1.57 -1.93 25.00
C ARG A 415 -2.10 -3.01 25.94
N LEU A 416 -2.22 -2.68 27.23
CA LEU A 416 -2.76 -3.57 28.24
C LEU A 416 -4.18 -3.17 28.62
N HIS A 417 -5.05 -4.16 28.79
CA HIS A 417 -6.40 -3.99 29.31
C HIS A 417 -6.72 -5.08 30.32
N GLY A 418 -7.23 -4.69 31.48
CA GLY A 418 -7.62 -5.62 32.53
C GLY A 418 -8.24 -4.93 33.74
N PRO A 419 -8.82 -5.68 34.68
CA PRO A 419 -9.45 -5.12 35.87
C PRO A 419 -8.43 -4.40 36.75
N ARG A 420 -8.83 -3.30 37.35
CA ARG A 420 -7.99 -2.52 38.28
C ARG A 420 -8.10 -3.01 39.73
N VAL A 421 -9.25 -3.65 40.11
CA VAL A 421 -9.51 -4.18 41.43
C VAL A 421 -10.17 -5.54 41.28
N LEU A 422 -9.68 -6.52 42.09
CA LEU A 422 -10.23 -7.87 42.18
C LEU A 422 -10.41 -8.25 43.66
N ARG A 423 -11.40 -9.09 43.96
CA ARG A 423 -11.57 -9.65 45.29
C ARG A 423 -10.53 -10.74 45.54
N ARG A 424 -9.84 -10.68 46.66
CA ARG A 424 -8.90 -11.72 47.04
C ARG A 424 -9.60 -13.08 47.18
N GLY A 425 -9.02 -14.11 46.60
CA GLY A 425 -9.54 -15.49 46.65
C GLY A 425 -10.74 -15.75 45.74
N GLU A 426 -11.15 -14.77 44.91
CA GLU A 426 -12.19 -14.99 43.94
C GLU A 426 -11.67 -15.80 42.76
N TRP A 427 -12.57 -16.60 42.15
CA TRP A 427 -12.26 -17.30 40.91
C TRP A 427 -12.44 -16.32 39.74
N PRO A 428 -11.34 -15.87 39.13
CA PRO A 428 -11.45 -14.89 38.07
C PRO A 428 -11.75 -15.55 36.74
N GLY A 429 -12.92 -15.28 36.17
CA GLY A 429 -13.15 -15.48 34.75
C GLY A 429 -12.43 -14.42 33.88
N VAL A 430 -11.91 -13.36 34.54
CA VAL A 430 -11.32 -12.19 33.89
C VAL A 430 -9.80 -12.28 33.89
N GLY A 431 -9.17 -11.82 32.81
CA GLY A 431 -7.72 -11.81 32.66
C GLY A 431 -7.19 -10.44 32.22
N LEU A 432 -5.87 -10.33 32.19
CA LEU A 432 -5.18 -9.27 31.51
C LEU A 432 -5.10 -9.59 30.03
N TYR A 433 -5.40 -8.62 29.19
CA TYR A 433 -5.18 -8.66 27.75
C TYR A 433 -4.00 -7.77 27.36
N ALA A 434 -3.20 -8.26 26.44
CA ALA A 434 -2.09 -7.53 25.83
C ALA A 434 -2.31 -7.51 24.31
N ASN A 435 -2.60 -6.35 23.76
CA ASN A 435 -2.62 -6.11 22.32
C ASN A 435 -1.20 -5.71 21.88
N VAL A 436 -0.53 -6.59 21.15
CA VAL A 436 0.86 -6.45 20.71
C VAL A 436 0.85 -6.10 19.23
N PHE A 437 0.97 -4.83 18.87
CA PHE A 437 0.61 -4.27 17.55
C PHE A 437 1.29 -4.94 16.35
N MET A 438 2.56 -5.36 16.49
CA MET A 438 3.29 -6.07 15.44
C MET A 438 3.37 -7.58 15.69
N GLY A 439 2.58 -8.09 16.64
CA GLY A 439 2.59 -9.52 17.01
C GLY A 439 1.92 -10.39 15.93
N TYR A 440 2.37 -11.63 15.83
CA TYR A 440 1.78 -12.67 14.98
C TYR A 440 1.84 -14.04 15.71
N ALA A 441 1.43 -15.12 15.05
CA ALA A 441 1.21 -16.42 15.72
C ALA A 441 2.38 -16.90 16.57
N ASP A 442 3.62 -16.70 16.10
CA ASP A 442 4.83 -17.21 16.75
C ASP A 442 5.51 -16.20 17.68
N THR A 443 4.89 -15.03 17.89
CA THR A 443 5.45 -14.00 18.79
C THR A 443 5.40 -14.45 20.25
N PRO A 444 6.55 -14.60 20.93
CA PRO A 444 6.58 -14.91 22.35
C PRO A 444 6.11 -13.70 23.17
N VAL A 445 5.02 -13.88 23.94
CA VAL A 445 4.49 -12.87 24.86
C VAL A 445 4.39 -13.45 26.25
N GLU A 446 4.98 -12.78 27.23
CA GLU A 446 5.07 -13.23 28.61
C GLU A 446 4.62 -12.15 29.59
N MET A 447 4.06 -12.57 30.69
CA MET A 447 3.62 -11.73 31.80
C MET A 447 4.34 -12.15 33.09
N ARG A 448 4.64 -11.18 33.97
CA ARG A 448 4.99 -11.45 35.36
C ARG A 448 4.22 -10.53 36.32
N ILE A 449 4.02 -11.00 37.54
CA ILE A 449 3.41 -10.23 38.62
C ILE A 449 4.51 -9.93 39.63
N ASP A 450 4.60 -8.67 40.04
CA ASP A 450 5.65 -8.14 40.92
C ASP A 450 7.05 -8.54 40.41
N ASP A 451 7.89 -9.10 41.24
CA ASP A 451 9.22 -9.59 40.85
C ASP A 451 9.23 -11.13 40.60
N GLY A 452 8.07 -11.71 40.30
CA GLY A 452 7.93 -13.14 40.06
C GLY A 452 8.52 -13.59 38.71
N GLN A 453 8.36 -14.88 38.43
CA GLN A 453 8.83 -15.46 37.17
C GLN A 453 7.95 -15.03 35.98
N TRP A 454 8.57 -14.87 34.82
CA TRP A 454 7.87 -14.69 33.54
C TRP A 454 7.10 -15.95 33.18
N LYS A 455 5.84 -15.80 32.81
CA LYS A 455 4.94 -16.88 32.36
C LYS A 455 4.36 -16.53 30.99
N PRO A 456 4.25 -17.51 30.09
CA PRO A 456 3.69 -17.26 28.77
C PRO A 456 2.21 -16.84 28.84
N MET A 457 1.84 -15.88 27.99
CA MET A 457 0.45 -15.53 27.72
C MET A 457 -0.07 -16.34 26.54
N LYS A 458 -1.38 -16.61 26.52
CA LYS A 458 -2.03 -17.34 25.43
C LYS A 458 -2.59 -16.36 24.40
N ARG A 459 -2.22 -16.54 23.14
CA ARG A 459 -2.85 -15.81 22.03
C ARG A 459 -4.33 -16.19 21.92
N VAL A 460 -5.21 -15.21 21.71
CA VAL A 460 -6.66 -15.37 21.60
C VAL A 460 -7.16 -14.61 20.37
N LEU A 461 -8.11 -15.20 19.66
CA LEU A 461 -8.78 -14.57 18.53
C LEU A 461 -10.12 -14.00 19.02
N GLN A 462 -10.08 -12.80 19.58
CA GLN A 462 -11.22 -12.09 20.16
C GLN A 462 -11.09 -10.59 19.87
N PRO A 463 -12.21 -9.84 19.90
CA PRO A 463 -12.16 -8.39 19.87
C PRO A 463 -11.33 -7.82 21.03
N ASP A 464 -10.61 -6.73 20.77
CA ASP A 464 -9.88 -6.00 21.81
C ASP A 464 -10.88 -5.42 22.83
N PRO A 465 -10.72 -5.73 24.15
CA PRO A 465 -11.67 -5.28 25.16
C PRO A 465 -11.78 -3.76 25.29
N ALA A 466 -10.72 -3.00 24.99
CA ALA A 466 -10.77 -1.54 25.06
C ALA A 466 -11.62 -0.94 23.92
N VAL A 467 -11.61 -1.56 22.74
CA VAL A 467 -12.49 -1.15 21.63
C VAL A 467 -13.94 -1.54 21.93
N LEU A 468 -14.17 -2.74 22.47
CA LEU A 468 -15.52 -3.15 22.91
C LEU A 468 -16.09 -2.19 23.99
N GLU A 469 -15.28 -1.81 24.96
CA GLU A 469 -15.67 -0.83 25.98
C GLU A 469 -16.08 0.50 25.35
N GLN A 470 -15.29 0.99 24.39
CA GLN A 470 -15.61 2.22 23.67
C GLN A 470 -16.92 2.08 22.86
N ASN A 471 -17.12 0.98 22.14
CA ASN A 471 -18.38 0.74 21.41
C ASN A 471 -19.59 0.75 22.36
N ILE A 472 -19.49 0.08 23.51
CA ILE A 472 -20.58 0.06 24.52
C ILE A 472 -20.89 1.47 25.05
N LEU A 473 -19.85 2.26 25.33
CA LEU A 473 -20.01 3.63 25.82
C LEU A 473 -20.62 4.55 24.75
N ASP A 474 -20.26 4.36 23.47
CA ASP A 474 -20.83 5.11 22.37
C ASP A 474 -22.32 4.74 22.15
N ASP A 475 -22.65 3.44 22.21
CA ASP A 475 -24.02 2.95 22.04
C ASP A 475 -24.95 3.35 23.19
N ALA A 476 -24.41 3.51 24.39
CA ALA A 476 -25.17 3.96 25.56
C ALA A 476 -25.42 5.49 25.57
N ALA A 477 -24.81 6.24 24.65
CA ALA A 477 -24.94 7.69 24.63
C ALA A 477 -26.37 8.13 24.27
N GLN A 478 -26.93 9.06 25.04
CA GLN A 478 -28.28 9.62 24.81
C GLN A 478 -28.28 10.87 23.90
N GLN A 479 -27.07 11.35 23.51
CA GLN A 479 -26.88 12.53 22.67
C GLN A 479 -25.63 12.35 21.80
N LEU A 480 -25.55 13.08 20.69
CA LEU A 480 -24.35 13.11 19.86
C LEU A 480 -23.14 13.59 20.67
N ARG A 481 -22.03 12.88 20.53
CA ARG A 481 -20.81 13.12 21.33
C ARG A 481 -19.80 14.09 20.70
N GLY A 482 -20.13 14.67 19.56
CA GLY A 482 -19.24 15.58 18.84
C GLY A 482 -18.10 14.89 18.08
N TYR A 483 -18.21 13.57 17.93
CA TYR A 483 -17.37 12.72 17.10
C TYR A 483 -18.18 11.53 16.57
N ASP A 484 -17.72 10.92 15.50
CA ASP A 484 -18.36 9.74 14.91
C ASP A 484 -18.02 8.49 15.74
N ARG A 485 -19.03 7.65 15.98
CA ARG A 485 -18.86 6.35 16.63
C ARG A 485 -17.81 5.52 15.88
N ALA A 486 -16.88 4.91 16.60
CA ALA A 486 -15.93 3.97 16.01
C ALA A 486 -16.66 2.72 15.48
N PRO A 487 -16.21 2.14 14.35
CA PRO A 487 -16.68 0.85 13.86
C PRO A 487 -16.60 -0.25 14.91
N GLU A 488 -17.37 -1.32 14.69
CA GLU A 488 -17.40 -2.49 15.57
C GLU A 488 -16.02 -3.10 15.78
N ALA A 489 -15.74 -3.47 17.03
CA ALA A 489 -14.56 -4.24 17.36
C ALA A 489 -14.57 -5.60 16.66
N VAL A 490 -13.46 -5.99 16.04
CA VAL A 490 -13.30 -7.28 15.37
C VAL A 490 -12.26 -8.15 16.07
N PRO A 491 -12.27 -9.49 15.86
CA PRO A 491 -11.24 -10.36 16.41
C PRO A 491 -9.83 -9.92 15.96
N SER A 492 -8.97 -9.62 16.95
CA SER A 492 -7.57 -9.25 16.73
C SER A 492 -6.69 -10.49 16.63
N THR A 493 -5.79 -10.53 15.66
CA THR A 493 -4.84 -11.62 15.46
C THR A 493 -3.57 -11.46 16.31
N HIS A 494 -3.41 -10.34 16.99
CA HIS A 494 -2.26 -9.98 17.81
C HIS A 494 -2.66 -9.61 19.25
N LEU A 495 -3.66 -10.35 19.80
CA LEU A 495 -4.14 -10.22 21.16
C LEU A 495 -3.75 -11.45 22.00
N TRP A 496 -3.15 -11.21 23.16
CA TRP A 496 -2.81 -12.24 24.16
C TRP A 496 -3.58 -12.04 25.44
N ARG A 497 -3.83 -13.15 26.17
CA ARG A 497 -4.55 -13.15 27.43
C ARG A 497 -3.84 -14.02 28.46
N ALA A 498 -3.80 -13.56 29.71
CA ALA A 498 -3.42 -14.36 30.89
C ALA A 498 -4.33 -14.06 32.07
N SER A 499 -4.55 -15.03 32.94
CA SER A 499 -5.33 -14.81 34.17
C SER A 499 -4.50 -14.08 35.22
N LEU A 500 -5.11 -13.12 35.90
CA LEU A 500 -4.51 -12.43 37.04
C LEU A 500 -4.72 -13.29 38.30
N PRO A 501 -3.67 -13.62 39.09
CA PRO A 501 -3.81 -14.36 40.34
C PRO A 501 -4.58 -13.55 41.38
N THR A 502 -5.48 -14.21 42.14
CA THR A 502 -6.28 -13.61 43.22
C THR A 502 -5.93 -14.11 44.60
N ASP A 503 -4.98 -15.03 44.69
CA ASP A 503 -4.50 -15.67 45.95
C ASP A 503 -3.29 -14.95 46.57
N LEU A 504 -2.84 -13.85 45.99
CA LEU A 504 -1.74 -13.05 46.52
C LEU A 504 -2.16 -12.23 47.76
N ALA A 505 -1.22 -11.47 48.35
CA ALA A 505 -1.50 -10.58 49.47
C ALA A 505 -2.53 -9.50 49.08
N VAL A 506 -3.25 -8.97 50.08
CA VAL A 506 -4.08 -7.79 49.87
C VAL A 506 -3.20 -6.58 49.57
N GLY A 507 -3.57 -5.79 48.59
CA GLY A 507 -2.82 -4.61 48.17
C GLY A 507 -2.57 -4.51 46.66
N PRO A 508 -1.76 -3.56 46.23
CA PRO A 508 -1.44 -3.36 44.82
C PRO A 508 -0.41 -4.40 44.34
N HIS A 509 -0.61 -4.89 43.11
CA HIS A 509 0.30 -5.79 42.40
C HIS A 509 0.67 -5.20 41.06
N LYS A 510 1.96 -5.13 40.76
CA LYS A 510 2.52 -4.69 39.51
C LYS A 510 2.44 -5.83 38.49
N VAL A 511 1.98 -5.50 37.28
CA VAL A 511 1.94 -6.43 36.15
C VAL A 511 2.85 -5.93 35.06
N GLN A 512 3.77 -6.76 34.63
CA GLN A 512 4.64 -6.45 33.49
C GLN A 512 4.41 -7.48 32.38
N VAL A 513 4.33 -6.99 31.16
CA VAL A 513 4.24 -7.79 29.94
C VAL A 513 5.42 -7.46 29.05
N ARG A 514 5.99 -8.49 28.42
CA ARG A 514 7.01 -8.33 27.39
C ARG A 514 6.67 -9.17 26.16
N ALA A 515 7.05 -8.67 25.01
CA ALA A 515 6.98 -9.38 23.73
C ALA A 515 8.30 -9.22 22.99
N ARG A 516 8.75 -10.27 22.28
CA ARG A 516 9.88 -10.18 21.37
C ARG A 516 9.36 -10.01 19.95
N LEU A 517 9.61 -8.82 19.40
CA LEU A 517 9.16 -8.42 18.06
C LEU A 517 10.34 -8.43 17.10
N GLU A 518 10.11 -9.02 15.92
CA GLU A 518 11.09 -8.98 14.85
C GLU A 518 11.35 -7.51 14.44
N GLY A 519 12.62 -7.15 14.23
CA GLY A 519 13.02 -5.78 13.86
C GLY A 519 12.93 -4.72 14.97
N PHE A 520 12.29 -5.03 16.13
CA PHE A 520 12.20 -4.12 17.27
C PHE A 520 13.04 -4.59 18.48
N GLY A 521 13.12 -5.89 18.69
CA GLY A 521 13.66 -6.48 19.90
C GLY A 521 12.60 -6.71 20.97
N GLU A 522 12.93 -6.42 22.24
CA GLU A 522 11.99 -6.60 23.36
C GLU A 522 11.13 -5.34 23.56
N ALA A 523 9.82 -5.50 23.40
CA ALA A 523 8.81 -4.51 23.78
C ALA A 523 8.26 -4.83 25.16
N THR A 524 8.02 -3.81 26.00
CA THR A 524 7.49 -3.98 27.36
C THR A 524 6.34 -3.02 27.63
N ALA A 525 5.39 -3.47 28.46
CA ALA A 525 4.32 -2.62 28.99
C ALA A 525 4.04 -2.98 30.44
N GLU A 526 3.55 -2.01 31.21
CA GLU A 526 3.26 -2.18 32.64
C GLU A 526 1.86 -1.67 32.99
N THR A 527 1.23 -2.36 33.94
CA THR A 527 -0.02 -1.94 34.59
C THR A 527 -0.02 -2.44 36.05
N SER A 528 -1.11 -2.21 36.77
CA SER A 528 -1.29 -2.76 38.12
C SER A 528 -2.75 -3.11 38.35
N TYR A 529 -2.98 -4.06 39.24
CA TYR A 529 -4.29 -4.33 39.85
C TYR A 529 -4.16 -4.42 41.35
N ARG A 530 -5.26 -4.28 42.06
CA ARG A 530 -5.30 -4.35 43.52
C ARG A 530 -6.20 -5.50 43.95
N LEU A 531 -5.75 -6.25 44.94
CA LEU A 531 -6.55 -7.24 45.64
C LEU A 531 -7.14 -6.63 46.93
N ASP A 532 -8.46 -6.70 47.04
CA ASP A 532 -9.18 -6.26 48.24
C ASP A 532 -9.99 -7.40 48.85
N ILE A 533 -10.21 -7.32 50.16
CA ILE A 533 -11.17 -8.19 50.86
C ILE A 533 -12.56 -7.52 50.69
N ALA A 534 -13.53 -8.28 50.18
CA ALA A 534 -14.89 -7.80 50.17
C ALA A 534 -15.37 -7.65 51.61
N ALA A 535 -15.96 -6.51 51.93
CA ALA A 535 -16.71 -6.42 53.16
C ALA A 535 -17.86 -7.44 53.13
N PRO A 536 -18.18 -8.11 54.24
CA PRO A 536 -19.27 -9.08 54.33
C PRO A 536 -20.63 -8.46 53.97
#